data_e5085e522d8609936223f00b43333f26
#
_entry.id   e5085e522d8609936223f00b43333f26
#
_cell.length_a   1.000
_cell.length_b   1.000
_cell.length_c   1.000
_cell.angle_alpha   90.00
_cell.angle_beta   90.00
_cell.angle_gamma   90.00
#
_symmetry.space_group_name_H-M   'P 1'
#
loop_
_entity.id
_entity.type
_entity.pdbx_description
1 polymer ?
#
loop_
_entity_poly.entity_id
_entity_poly.type
_entity_poly.pdbx_seq_one_letter_code
_entity_poly.pdbx_strand_id
1 'polypeptide(L)'
;MYILNSKIKDQLSFWLISMFCFISIMIIVGGLTRLTDSGLSITEWQLFSGFLPPMNENDWVIYFNLYKEIPEFKLQNFNMSINEFKVIFWWEWAHRFLGRLIGIGFLIPLIYFSFKINFSYLLNYYFIFFFFFIYVFFFCYFFCFFLIY
;
A
#
# COMPACT_ATOMS: atom_id res chain seq x y z
N MET A 1 -17.80 -26.53 21.63
CA MET A 1 -17.14 -26.45 20.31
C MET A 1 -18.06 -25.65 19.40
N TYR A 2 -17.71 -24.41 19.05
CA TYR A 2 -18.57 -23.56 18.21
C TYR A 2 -18.38 -23.97 16.75
N ILE A 3 -19.43 -24.57 16.15
CA ILE A 3 -19.36 -24.97 14.75
C ILE A 3 -19.73 -23.76 13.90
N LEU A 4 -18.73 -23.11 13.27
CA LEU A 4 -19.00 -22.06 12.30
C LEU A 4 -19.86 -22.61 11.14
N ASN A 5 -20.86 -21.85 10.75
CA ASN A 5 -21.67 -22.16 9.56
C ASN A 5 -20.75 -22.25 8.33
N SER A 6 -20.96 -23.27 7.47
CA SER A 6 -20.14 -23.50 6.27
C SER A 6 -20.03 -22.24 5.40
N LYS A 7 -21.13 -21.51 5.20
CA LYS A 7 -21.17 -20.28 4.44
C LYS A 7 -20.24 -19.18 5.00
N ILE A 8 -20.12 -19.07 6.32
CA ILE A 8 -19.23 -18.09 6.96
C ILE A 8 -17.76 -18.52 6.78
N LYS A 9 -17.48 -19.82 6.85
CA LYS A 9 -16.14 -20.35 6.58
C LYS A 9 -15.69 -20.04 5.15
N ASP A 10 -16.57 -20.24 4.17
CA ASP A 10 -16.25 -19.97 2.76
C ASP A 10 -16.00 -18.49 2.52
N GLN A 11 -16.82 -17.61 3.11
CA GLN A 11 -16.62 -16.17 3.04
C GLN A 11 -15.29 -15.73 3.69
N LEU A 12 -14.95 -16.30 4.85
CA LEU A 12 -13.71 -16.02 5.55
C LEU A 12 -12.51 -16.49 4.74
N SER A 13 -12.59 -17.71 4.18
CA SER A 13 -11.51 -18.26 3.34
C SER A 13 -11.29 -17.43 2.08
N PHE A 14 -12.36 -17.02 1.41
CA PHE A 14 -12.29 -16.16 0.24
C PHE A 14 -11.64 -14.81 0.57
N TRP A 15 -12.03 -14.19 1.69
CA TRP A 15 -11.42 -12.94 2.13
C TRP A 15 -9.92 -13.10 2.42
N LEU A 16 -9.52 -14.15 3.16
CA LEU A 16 -8.13 -14.40 3.49
C LEU A 16 -7.26 -14.64 2.24
N ILE A 17 -7.77 -15.43 1.28
CA ILE A 17 -7.08 -15.67 0.00
C ILE A 17 -6.95 -14.36 -0.79
N SER A 18 -8.01 -13.55 -0.85
CA SER A 18 -7.97 -12.24 -1.52
C SER A 18 -6.93 -11.31 -0.89
N MET A 19 -6.87 -11.26 0.44
CA MET A 19 -5.87 -10.46 1.15
C MET A 19 -4.44 -10.96 0.89
N PHE A 20 -4.25 -12.28 0.86
CA PHE A 20 -2.95 -12.87 0.51
C PHE A 20 -2.51 -12.45 -0.91
N CYS A 21 -3.43 -12.50 -1.88
CA CYS A 21 -3.15 -12.04 -3.25
C CYS A 21 -2.79 -10.56 -3.30
N PHE A 22 -3.55 -9.69 -2.61
CA PHE A 22 -3.25 -8.25 -2.56
C PHE A 22 -1.90 -7.95 -1.94
N ILE A 23 -1.55 -8.62 -0.84
CA ILE A 23 -0.23 -8.48 -0.18
C ILE A 23 0.88 -8.94 -1.11
N SER A 24 0.70 -10.06 -1.83
CA SER A 24 1.68 -10.56 -2.79
C SER A 24 1.92 -9.55 -3.93
N ILE A 25 0.84 -8.96 -4.48
CA ILE A 25 0.93 -7.89 -5.48
C ILE A 25 1.65 -6.66 -4.91
N MET A 26 1.34 -6.30 -3.66
CA MET A 26 1.98 -5.17 -2.97
C MET A 26 3.49 -5.36 -2.84
N ILE A 27 3.96 -6.56 -2.51
CA ILE A 27 5.40 -6.88 -2.43
C ILE A 27 6.05 -6.73 -3.81
N ILE A 28 5.41 -7.22 -4.87
CA ILE A 28 5.93 -7.12 -6.24
C ILE A 28 6.01 -5.65 -6.67
N VAL A 29 4.92 -4.88 -6.49
CA VAL A 29 4.89 -3.45 -6.86
C VAL A 29 5.89 -2.66 -6.01
N GLY A 30 6.02 -2.94 -4.71
CA GLY A 30 7.02 -2.31 -3.84
C GLY A 30 8.45 -2.61 -4.28
N GLY A 31 8.74 -3.84 -4.72
CA GLY A 31 10.01 -4.19 -5.34
C GLY A 31 10.29 -3.41 -6.64
N LEU A 32 9.28 -3.24 -7.48
CA LEU A 32 9.38 -2.48 -8.72
C LEU A 32 9.58 -0.98 -8.47
N THR A 33 8.86 -0.38 -7.50
CA THR A 33 9.06 1.03 -7.12
C THR A 33 10.49 1.28 -6.65
N ARG A 34 11.10 0.30 -5.99
CA ARG A 34 12.49 0.40 -5.59
C ARG A 34 13.45 0.26 -6.78
N LEU A 35 13.25 -0.75 -7.65
CA LEU A 35 14.11 -0.98 -8.82
C LEU A 35 14.07 0.18 -9.83
N THR A 36 13.04 0.99 -9.78
CA THR A 36 12.83 2.17 -10.63
C THR A 36 13.17 3.48 -9.92
N ASP A 37 13.76 3.43 -8.71
CA ASP A 37 14.07 4.59 -7.88
C ASP A 37 12.89 5.58 -7.76
N SER A 38 11.66 5.02 -7.60
CA SER A 38 10.41 5.79 -7.65
C SER A 38 9.90 6.20 -6.25
N GLY A 39 10.58 5.79 -5.18
CA GLY A 39 10.06 5.82 -3.81
C GLY A 39 9.91 7.22 -3.19
N LEU A 40 10.44 8.27 -3.82
CA LEU A 40 10.41 9.66 -3.34
C LEU A 40 9.79 10.63 -4.37
N SER A 41 9.13 10.13 -5.41
CA SER A 41 8.54 10.97 -6.46
C SER A 41 7.33 11.77 -5.95
N ILE A 42 6.62 11.28 -4.93
CA ILE A 42 5.52 11.96 -4.26
C ILE A 42 6.03 12.56 -2.95
N THR A 43 6.46 13.81 -2.99
CA THR A 43 7.12 14.53 -1.90
C THR A 43 6.18 14.90 -0.75
N GLU A 44 4.89 15.08 -1.01
CA GLU A 44 3.89 15.42 -0.01
C GLU A 44 3.07 14.20 0.44
N TRP A 45 2.99 14.00 1.76
CA TRP A 45 2.21 12.91 2.33
C TRP A 45 0.79 13.38 2.65
N GLN A 46 -0.09 13.26 1.68
CA GLN A 46 -1.49 13.62 1.83
C GLN A 46 -2.34 12.36 1.96
N LEU A 47 -2.90 12.11 3.15
CA LEU A 47 -3.62 10.87 3.46
C LEU A 47 -4.90 10.73 2.61
N PHE A 48 -5.65 11.81 2.45
CA PHE A 48 -6.94 11.83 1.78
C PHE A 48 -6.89 12.45 0.37
N SER A 49 -6.26 13.60 0.21
CA SER A 49 -6.17 14.30 -1.09
C SER A 49 -5.24 13.59 -2.08
N GLY A 50 -4.18 12.94 -1.61
CA GLY A 50 -3.27 12.12 -2.43
C GLY A 50 -3.86 10.79 -2.93
N PHE A 51 -5.19 10.59 -2.84
CA PHE A 51 -5.87 9.43 -3.40
C PHE A 51 -6.02 9.53 -4.92
N LEU A 52 -6.26 10.73 -5.43
CA LEU A 52 -6.38 10.97 -6.87
C LEU A 52 -5.02 11.37 -7.46
N PRO A 53 -4.64 10.81 -8.62
CA PRO A 53 -3.44 11.24 -9.32
C PRO A 53 -3.66 12.65 -9.92
N PRO A 54 -2.58 13.36 -10.34
CA PRO A 54 -2.70 14.61 -11.06
C PRO A 54 -3.51 14.42 -12.34
N MET A 55 -4.58 15.22 -12.51
CA MET A 55 -5.49 15.08 -13.65
C MET A 55 -5.18 16.09 -14.77
N ASN A 56 -4.53 17.21 -14.43
CA ASN A 56 -4.24 18.30 -15.34
C ASN A 56 -2.73 18.42 -15.58
N GLU A 57 -2.34 18.93 -16.75
CA GLU A 57 -0.91 19.17 -17.05
C GLU A 57 -0.26 20.17 -16.09
N ASN A 58 -1.01 21.15 -15.58
CA ASN A 58 -0.53 22.12 -14.60
C ASN A 58 -0.16 21.43 -13.27
N ASP A 59 -0.97 20.45 -12.83
CA ASP A 59 -0.70 19.69 -11.60
C ASP A 59 0.60 18.88 -11.75
N TRP A 60 0.82 18.26 -12.92
CA TRP A 60 2.07 17.56 -13.21
C TRP A 60 3.30 18.45 -13.11
N VAL A 61 3.21 19.68 -13.59
CA VAL A 61 4.31 20.67 -13.49
C VAL A 61 4.56 21.03 -12.03
N ILE A 62 3.51 21.19 -11.22
CA ILE A 62 3.64 21.51 -9.79
C ILE A 62 4.34 20.34 -9.08
N TYR A 63 3.89 19.10 -9.23
CA TYR A 63 4.50 17.93 -8.60
C TYR A 63 5.95 17.74 -9.05
N PHE A 64 6.23 17.94 -10.34
CA PHE A 64 7.60 17.85 -10.84
C PHE A 64 8.52 18.94 -10.27
N ASN A 65 8.03 20.16 -10.06
CA ASN A 65 8.80 21.21 -9.43
C ASN A 65 9.11 20.91 -7.96
N LEU A 66 8.14 20.36 -7.22
CA LEU A 66 8.37 19.90 -5.85
C LEU A 66 9.41 18.77 -5.79
N TYR A 67 9.37 17.82 -6.75
CA TYR A 67 10.35 16.76 -6.86
C TYR A 67 11.77 17.28 -7.12
N LYS A 68 11.92 18.38 -7.92
CA LYS A 68 13.23 18.99 -8.18
C LYS A 68 13.90 19.58 -6.92
N GLU A 69 13.16 19.84 -5.87
CA GLU A 69 13.70 20.41 -4.63
C GLU A 69 14.38 19.36 -3.75
N ILE A 70 14.03 18.09 -3.88
CA ILE A 70 14.57 17.01 -3.05
C ILE A 70 15.99 16.62 -3.47
N PRO A 71 16.80 16.08 -2.52
CA PRO A 71 18.18 15.66 -2.78
C PRO A 71 18.31 14.60 -3.88
N GLU A 72 17.37 13.67 -3.96
CA GLU A 72 17.38 12.60 -4.97
C GLU A 72 17.40 13.14 -6.40
N PHE A 73 16.54 14.12 -6.71
CA PHE A 73 16.58 14.78 -8.01
C PHE A 73 17.93 15.43 -8.29
N LYS A 74 18.47 16.16 -7.31
CA LYS A 74 19.72 16.92 -7.46
C LYS A 74 20.95 16.02 -7.62
N LEU A 75 20.93 14.83 -7.02
CA LEU A 75 22.10 13.94 -6.99
C LEU A 75 22.03 12.85 -8.07
N GLN A 76 20.84 12.34 -8.40
CA GLN A 76 20.67 11.18 -9.27
C GLN A 76 19.91 11.51 -10.56
N ASN A 77 18.83 12.30 -10.45
CA ASN A 77 17.86 12.51 -11.52
C ASN A 77 17.87 13.92 -12.14
N PHE A 78 18.99 14.66 -12.02
CA PHE A 78 19.09 16.07 -12.42
C PHE A 78 18.77 16.35 -13.91
N ASN A 79 18.85 15.34 -14.79
CA ASN A 79 18.51 15.45 -16.20
C ASN A 79 17.13 14.86 -16.56
N MET A 80 16.33 14.44 -15.54
CA MET A 80 15.05 13.79 -15.77
C MET A 80 14.04 14.73 -16.43
N SER A 81 13.40 14.24 -17.48
CA SER A 81 12.28 14.93 -18.13
C SER A 81 10.96 14.72 -17.36
N ILE A 82 9.97 15.58 -17.63
CA ILE A 82 8.62 15.44 -17.02
C ILE A 82 7.94 14.12 -17.39
N ASN A 83 8.24 13.55 -18.57
CA ASN A 83 7.68 12.27 -19.01
C ASN A 83 8.27 11.10 -18.20
N GLU A 84 9.54 11.12 -17.94
CA GLU A 84 10.20 10.12 -17.07
C GLU A 84 9.71 10.26 -15.62
N PHE A 85 9.54 11.50 -15.13
CA PHE A 85 8.93 11.76 -13.83
C PHE A 85 7.53 11.16 -13.72
N LYS A 86 6.67 11.29 -14.75
CA LYS A 86 5.34 10.66 -14.75
C LYS A 86 5.43 9.15 -14.55
N VAL A 87 6.43 8.47 -15.11
CA VAL A 87 6.59 7.01 -14.95
C VAL A 87 6.91 6.64 -13.50
N ILE A 88 7.87 7.30 -12.87
CA ILE A 88 8.23 7.02 -11.47
C ILE A 88 7.10 7.39 -10.52
N PHE A 89 6.38 8.48 -10.78
CA PHE A 89 5.21 8.90 -10.03
C PHE A 89 4.11 7.83 -10.04
N TRP A 90 3.82 7.22 -11.21
CA TRP A 90 2.80 6.18 -11.32
C TRP A 90 3.16 4.91 -10.55
N TRP A 91 4.43 4.51 -10.49
CA TRP A 91 4.87 3.39 -9.66
C TRP A 91 4.64 3.65 -8.17
N GLU A 92 5.04 4.81 -7.69
CA GLU A 92 4.84 5.18 -6.29
C GLU A 92 3.37 5.35 -5.95
N TRP A 93 2.59 6.00 -6.82
CA TRP A 93 1.15 6.15 -6.64
C TRP A 93 0.44 4.79 -6.57
N ALA A 94 0.75 3.87 -7.47
CA ALA A 94 0.17 2.53 -7.48
C ALA A 94 0.48 1.76 -6.19
N HIS A 95 1.72 1.85 -5.69
CA HIS A 95 2.13 1.26 -4.43
C HIS A 95 1.32 1.84 -3.25
N ARG A 96 1.21 3.17 -3.14
CA ARG A 96 0.42 3.85 -2.11
C ARG A 96 -1.07 3.54 -2.22
N PHE A 97 -1.60 3.45 -3.43
CA PHE A 97 -3.00 3.10 -3.68
C PHE A 97 -3.32 1.68 -3.24
N LEU A 98 -2.48 0.71 -3.59
CA LEU A 98 -2.60 -0.68 -3.13
C LEU A 98 -2.57 -0.78 -1.60
N GLY A 99 -1.69 -0.04 -0.93
CA GLY A 99 -1.64 0.00 0.53
C GLY A 99 -2.97 0.45 1.15
N ARG A 100 -3.60 1.48 0.59
CA ARG A 100 -4.94 1.94 1.03
C ARG A 100 -6.02 0.90 0.77
N LEU A 101 -6.01 0.25 -0.41
CA LEU A 101 -6.96 -0.83 -0.74
C LEU A 101 -6.84 -2.01 0.22
N ILE A 102 -5.62 -2.41 0.57
CA ILE A 102 -5.36 -3.47 1.53
C ILE A 102 -5.93 -3.08 2.90
N GLY A 103 -5.68 -1.85 3.37
CA GLY A 103 -6.20 -1.35 4.63
C GLY A 103 -7.73 -1.38 4.68
N ILE A 104 -8.40 -0.90 3.65
CA ILE A 104 -9.88 -0.90 3.55
C ILE A 104 -10.41 -2.33 3.41
N GLY A 105 -9.81 -3.14 2.54
CA GLY A 105 -10.17 -4.53 2.30
C GLY A 105 -9.97 -5.42 3.53
N PHE A 106 -9.08 -5.02 4.43
CA PHE A 106 -8.93 -5.67 5.73
C PHE A 106 -9.97 -5.18 6.74
N LEU A 107 -10.15 -3.87 6.87
CA LEU A 107 -10.97 -3.25 7.91
C LEU A 107 -12.47 -3.57 7.75
N ILE A 108 -13.01 -3.47 6.52
CA ILE A 108 -14.45 -3.67 6.27
C ILE A 108 -14.90 -5.11 6.61
N PRO A 109 -14.27 -6.18 6.10
CA PRO A 109 -14.64 -7.53 6.49
C PRO A 109 -14.32 -7.83 7.96
N LEU A 110 -13.29 -7.23 8.53
CA LEU A 110 -12.98 -7.33 9.95
C LEU A 110 -14.19 -6.92 10.79
N ILE A 111 -14.71 -5.73 10.54
CA ILE A 111 -15.89 -5.20 11.22
C ILE A 111 -17.10 -6.13 10.98
N TYR A 112 -17.34 -6.54 9.74
CA TYR A 112 -18.44 -7.43 9.40
C TYR A 112 -18.39 -8.77 10.16
N PHE A 113 -17.23 -9.41 10.20
CA PHE A 113 -17.08 -10.69 10.90
C PHE A 113 -17.10 -10.54 12.42
N SER A 114 -16.65 -9.42 12.98
CA SER A 114 -16.70 -9.17 14.42
C SER A 114 -18.13 -9.13 14.96
N PHE A 115 -19.11 -8.73 14.14
CA PHE A 115 -20.53 -8.80 14.51
C PHE A 115 -21.17 -10.19 14.30
N LYS A 116 -20.57 -11.04 13.48
CA LYS A 116 -21.16 -12.36 13.12
C LYS A 116 -20.56 -13.54 13.85
N ILE A 117 -19.33 -13.41 14.32
CA ILE A 117 -18.58 -14.49 14.96
C ILE A 117 -18.27 -14.09 16.39
N ASN A 118 -18.39 -15.01 17.34
CA ASN A 118 -18.12 -14.74 18.74
C ASN A 118 -16.67 -14.24 18.91
N PHE A 119 -16.51 -13.08 19.52
CA PHE A 119 -15.26 -12.33 19.58
C PHE A 119 -14.04 -13.15 20.07
N SER A 120 -14.25 -14.09 21.00
CA SER A 120 -13.19 -14.98 21.50
C SER A 120 -12.63 -15.94 20.45
N TYR A 121 -13.43 -16.38 19.46
CA TYR A 121 -12.96 -17.18 18.35
C TYR A 121 -12.25 -16.35 17.29
N LEU A 122 -12.78 -15.17 17.05
CA LEU A 122 -12.19 -14.19 16.16
C LEU A 122 -10.78 -13.80 16.63
N LEU A 123 -10.60 -13.57 17.94
CA LEU A 123 -9.36 -13.09 18.52
C LEU A 123 -8.17 -13.98 18.17
N ASN A 124 -8.31 -15.31 18.23
CA ASN A 124 -7.21 -16.24 17.94
C ASN A 124 -6.76 -16.18 16.47
N TYR A 125 -7.70 -16.09 15.51
CA TYR A 125 -7.37 -15.98 14.09
C TYR A 125 -6.92 -14.57 13.73
N TYR A 126 -7.50 -13.53 14.37
CA TYR A 126 -7.15 -12.14 14.11
C TYR A 126 -5.82 -11.74 14.73
N PHE A 127 -5.45 -12.24 15.90
CA PHE A 127 -4.12 -11.99 16.46
C PHE A 127 -3.03 -12.46 15.50
N ILE A 128 -3.15 -13.66 14.95
CA ILE A 128 -2.19 -14.19 14.00
C ILE A 128 -2.16 -13.32 12.73
N PHE A 129 -3.34 -12.93 12.22
CA PHE A 129 -3.44 -12.16 10.97
C PHE A 129 -3.08 -10.68 11.17
N PHE A 130 -3.44 -10.09 12.30
CA PHE A 130 -3.09 -8.74 12.70
C PHE A 130 -1.58 -8.60 12.91
N PHE A 131 -0.94 -9.57 13.60
CA PHE A 131 0.51 -9.59 13.74
C PHE A 131 1.21 -9.85 12.41
N PHE A 132 0.66 -10.70 11.55
CA PHE A 132 1.19 -10.90 10.20
C PHE A 132 1.06 -9.62 9.35
N PHE A 133 -0.06 -8.92 9.43
CA PHE A 133 -0.27 -7.64 8.74
C PHE A 133 0.65 -6.54 9.27
N ILE A 134 0.79 -6.42 10.59
CA ILE A 134 1.77 -5.51 11.22
C ILE A 134 3.19 -5.88 10.79
N TYR A 135 3.54 -7.17 10.80
CA TYR A 135 4.86 -7.62 10.38
C TYR A 135 5.13 -7.28 8.92
N VAL A 136 4.20 -7.54 8.00
CA VAL A 136 4.36 -7.18 6.58
C VAL A 136 4.41 -5.67 6.38
N PHE A 137 3.59 -4.90 7.12
CA PHE A 137 3.61 -3.44 7.07
C PHE A 137 4.91 -2.86 7.62
N PHE A 138 5.38 -3.36 8.77
CA PHE A 138 6.68 -2.98 9.35
C PHE A 138 7.83 -3.45 8.49
N PHE A 139 7.76 -4.65 7.90
CA PHE A 139 8.80 -5.15 7.02
C PHE A 139 8.86 -4.33 5.73
N CYS A 140 7.73 -3.98 5.12
CA CYS A 140 7.68 -3.09 3.95
C CYS A 140 8.18 -1.68 4.30
N TYR A 141 7.78 -1.13 5.45
CA TYR A 141 8.24 0.17 5.94
C TYR A 141 9.74 0.15 6.25
N PHE A 142 10.20 -0.86 7.01
CA PHE A 142 11.61 -1.01 7.37
C PHE A 142 12.47 -1.30 6.14
N PHE A 143 11.99 -2.12 5.21
CA PHE A 143 12.68 -2.41 3.96
C PHE A 143 12.74 -1.19 3.05
N CYS A 144 11.68 -0.40 2.94
CA CYS A 144 11.73 0.88 2.24
C CYS A 144 12.64 1.88 2.95
N PHE A 145 12.58 1.98 4.28
CA PHE A 145 13.39 2.93 5.04
C PHE A 145 14.88 2.56 5.08
N PHE A 146 15.21 1.29 5.31
CA PHE A 146 16.62 0.83 5.44
C PHE A 146 17.37 0.76 4.11
N LEU A 147 16.67 0.84 3.00
CA LEU A 147 17.25 0.78 1.67
C LEU A 147 17.32 2.17 0.98
N ILE A 148 16.79 3.23 1.65
CA ILE A 148 16.93 4.63 1.22
C ILE A 148 18.20 5.28 1.83
N TYR A 149 18.78 4.63 2.87
CA TYR A 149 20.06 5.00 3.47
C TYR A 149 21.11 3.91 3.20
#